data_08270e16addacf344008c9faf61a002f
#
_entry.id   08270e16addacf344008c9faf61a002f
#
_cell.length_a   1.000
_cell.length_b   1.000
_cell.length_c   1.000
_cell.angle_alpha   90.00
_cell.angle_beta   90.00
_cell.angle_gamma   90.00
#
_symmetry.space_group_name_H-M   'P 1'
#
loop_
_entity.id
_entity.type
_entity.pdbx_description
1 polymer ?
#
loop_
_entity_poly.entity_id
_entity_poly.type
_entity_poly.pdbx_seq_one_letter_code
_entity_poly.pdbx_strand_id
1 'polypeptide(L)'
;RYTDDIHYMGGLLLNDNLWWGTIMLAYQSRPLDPEIVGEVWRERWLERLDSLPFFPGLWLNHQRYDDYWKHGSVCEDWSAIQCPVLAIGAWADSYTNPVSRLLENLQVPRRGIIGPWGHIYPQDGVPGPAIGFLQEATRWWDHWLKGKDTGVMDEPMMRAFVSDTIEPTGTR
;
A
#
# COMPACT_ATOMS: atom_id res chain seq x y z
N ARG A 1 -4.23 1.78 -8.91
CA ARG A 1 -2.82 1.43 -9.01
C ARG A 1 -2.08 2.22 -10.09
N TYR A 2 -2.65 2.31 -11.25
CA TYR A 2 -2.03 2.90 -12.43
C TYR A 2 -1.77 4.41 -12.33
N THR A 3 -2.60 5.16 -11.65
CA THR A 3 -2.52 6.62 -11.63
C THR A 3 -1.68 7.19 -10.50
N ASP A 4 -1.50 6.46 -9.40
CA ASP A 4 -0.84 6.92 -8.17
C ASP A 4 -0.17 5.75 -7.45
N ASP A 5 0.71 5.06 -8.16
CA ASP A 5 1.45 3.92 -7.64
C ASP A 5 2.91 4.05 -8.08
N ILE A 6 3.79 3.26 -7.51
CA ILE A 6 5.20 3.15 -7.88
C ILE A 6 5.42 2.82 -9.36
N HIS A 7 4.44 2.23 -10.03
CA HIS A 7 4.52 1.91 -11.46
C HIS A 7 4.17 3.09 -12.34
N TYR A 8 3.16 3.85 -11.96
CA TYR A 8 2.70 5.01 -12.72
C TYR A 8 2.31 6.14 -11.78
N MET A 9 2.63 7.37 -12.18
CA MET A 9 2.14 8.56 -11.51
C MET A 9 1.70 9.57 -12.54
N GLY A 10 0.47 10.05 -12.42
CA GLY A 10 -0.10 10.97 -13.40
C GLY A 10 -0.15 10.42 -14.84
N GLY A 11 -0.22 9.10 -15.01
CA GLY A 11 -0.22 8.44 -16.31
C GLY A 11 1.16 8.22 -16.94
N LEU A 12 2.24 8.53 -16.22
CA LEU A 12 3.61 8.32 -16.68
C LEU A 12 4.21 7.06 -16.04
N LEU A 13 4.84 6.22 -16.86
CA LEU A 13 5.62 5.09 -16.38
C LEU A 13 6.86 5.60 -15.64
N LEU A 14 7.03 5.18 -14.41
CA LEU A 14 8.13 5.63 -13.56
C LEU A 14 9.38 4.76 -13.70
N ASN A 15 10.56 5.36 -13.51
CA ASN A 15 11.84 4.65 -13.43
C ASN A 15 11.88 3.59 -12.34
N ASP A 16 11.08 3.77 -11.32
CA ASP A 16 10.91 2.83 -10.20
C ASP A 16 10.53 1.42 -10.66
N ASN A 17 9.91 1.28 -11.83
CA ASN A 17 9.62 -0.04 -12.40
C ASN A 17 10.88 -0.89 -12.59
N LEU A 18 11.98 -0.29 -13.04
CA LEU A 18 13.24 -1.00 -13.19
C LEU A 18 13.85 -1.34 -11.82
N TRP A 19 13.94 -0.34 -10.94
CA TRP A 19 14.54 -0.51 -9.63
C TRP A 19 13.73 -1.47 -8.75
N TRP A 20 12.42 -1.25 -8.64
CA TRP A 20 11.53 -2.09 -7.84
C TRP A 20 11.40 -3.49 -8.39
N GLY A 21 11.34 -3.63 -9.71
CA GLY A 21 11.35 -4.94 -10.38
C GLY A 21 12.62 -5.73 -10.08
N THR A 22 13.77 -5.07 -10.04
CA THR A 22 15.05 -5.69 -9.67
C THR A 22 15.08 -6.12 -8.20
N ILE A 23 14.55 -5.29 -7.30
CA ILE A 23 14.43 -5.64 -5.88
C ILE A 23 13.50 -6.84 -5.69
N MET A 24 12.34 -6.86 -6.36
CA MET A 24 11.41 -7.98 -6.30
C MET A 24 12.04 -9.27 -6.81
N LEU A 25 12.80 -9.19 -7.91
CA LEU A 25 13.55 -10.33 -8.43
C LEU A 25 14.55 -10.84 -7.39
N ALA A 26 15.33 -9.95 -6.77
CA ALA A 26 16.30 -10.30 -5.74
C ALA A 26 15.67 -10.94 -4.50
N TYR A 27 14.51 -10.42 -4.06
CA TYR A 27 13.78 -11.01 -2.92
C TYR A 27 13.23 -12.38 -3.24
N GLN A 28 12.64 -12.56 -4.41
CA GLN A 28 12.05 -13.83 -4.82
C GLN A 28 13.09 -14.90 -5.16
N SER A 29 14.32 -14.51 -5.52
CA SER A 29 15.41 -15.45 -5.82
C SER A 29 16.14 -16.00 -4.59
N ARG A 30 15.79 -15.55 -3.38
CA ARG A 30 16.41 -16.06 -2.14
C ARG A 30 16.10 -17.53 -1.91
N PRO A 31 17.04 -18.29 -1.33
CA PRO A 31 16.76 -19.66 -0.90
C PRO A 31 15.67 -19.70 0.17
N LEU A 32 14.97 -20.81 0.23
CA LEU A 32 14.03 -21.09 1.32
C LEU A 32 14.79 -21.37 2.61
N ASP A 33 14.20 -21.02 3.74
CA ASP A 33 14.77 -21.30 5.04
C ASP A 33 14.66 -22.81 5.36
N PRO A 34 15.79 -23.52 5.50
CA PRO A 34 15.77 -24.96 5.80
C PRO A 34 15.11 -25.30 7.15
N GLU A 35 15.16 -24.38 8.13
CA GLU A 35 14.52 -24.59 9.44
C GLU A 35 13.00 -24.60 9.32
N ILE A 36 12.45 -23.89 8.33
CA ILE A 36 11.00 -23.84 8.10
C ILE A 36 10.52 -24.95 7.17
N VAL A 37 11.25 -25.18 6.06
CA VAL A 37 10.77 -26.09 4.99
C VAL A 37 11.45 -27.47 5.00
N GLY A 38 12.44 -27.69 5.84
CA GLY A 38 13.17 -28.96 5.96
C GLY A 38 14.03 -29.28 4.73
N GLU A 39 14.35 -30.56 4.55
CA GLU A 39 15.28 -31.06 3.55
C GLU A 39 14.92 -30.70 2.09
N VAL A 40 13.67 -30.38 1.81
CA VAL A 40 13.20 -30.04 0.45
C VAL A 40 13.48 -28.58 0.05
N TRP A 41 14.14 -27.80 0.91
CA TRP A 41 14.37 -26.37 0.67
C TRP A 41 15.08 -26.10 -0.66
N ARG A 42 16.10 -26.92 -0.99
CA ARG A 42 16.90 -26.74 -2.21
C ARG A 42 16.12 -27.04 -3.47
N GLU A 43 15.38 -28.14 -3.48
CA GLU A 43 14.53 -28.53 -4.62
C GLU A 43 13.48 -27.45 -4.92
N ARG A 44 12.72 -27.04 -3.92
CA ARG A 44 11.71 -25.98 -4.04
C ARG A 44 12.31 -24.62 -4.42
N TRP A 45 13.53 -24.34 -3.96
CA TRP A 45 14.22 -23.13 -4.36
C TRP A 45 14.59 -23.14 -5.84
N LEU A 46 15.12 -24.24 -6.35
CA LEU A 46 15.48 -24.39 -7.77
C LEU A 46 14.21 -24.33 -8.65
N GLU A 47 13.14 -25.01 -8.29
CA GLU A 47 11.86 -24.90 -8.97
C GLU A 47 11.36 -23.44 -9.04
N ARG A 48 11.50 -22.69 -7.93
CA ARG A 48 11.15 -21.27 -7.90
C ARG A 48 12.02 -20.46 -8.85
N LEU A 49 13.34 -20.69 -8.86
CA LEU A 49 14.25 -19.97 -9.76
C LEU A 49 13.91 -20.21 -11.24
N ASP A 50 13.55 -21.44 -11.59
CA ASP A 50 13.17 -21.81 -12.96
C ASP A 50 11.84 -21.15 -13.40
N SER A 51 10.94 -20.92 -12.47
CA SER A 51 9.61 -20.32 -12.73
C SER A 51 9.54 -18.83 -12.48
N LEU A 52 10.60 -18.22 -11.91
CA LEU A 52 10.60 -16.82 -11.50
C LEU A 52 10.55 -15.87 -12.69
N PRO A 53 9.51 -15.03 -12.81
CA PRO A 53 9.45 -14.08 -13.91
C PRO A 53 10.51 -12.98 -13.77
N PHE A 54 11.06 -12.54 -14.88
CA PHE A 54 11.94 -11.38 -14.91
C PHE A 54 11.08 -10.10 -14.81
N PHE A 55 10.75 -9.69 -13.59
CA PHE A 55 9.85 -8.57 -13.30
C PHE A 55 10.19 -7.27 -14.03
N PRO A 56 11.48 -6.82 -14.10
CA PRO A 56 11.79 -5.61 -14.83
C PRO A 56 11.37 -5.66 -16.30
N GLY A 57 11.68 -6.77 -16.98
CA GLY A 57 11.29 -6.96 -18.39
C GLY A 57 9.78 -7.06 -18.55
N LEU A 58 9.10 -7.80 -17.64
CA LEU A 58 7.65 -7.93 -17.65
C LEU A 58 6.98 -6.55 -17.52
N TRP A 59 7.35 -5.76 -16.53
CA TRP A 59 6.73 -4.45 -16.30
C TRP A 59 7.08 -3.43 -17.38
N LEU A 60 8.33 -3.40 -17.83
CA LEU A 60 8.76 -2.46 -18.88
C LEU A 60 8.21 -2.78 -20.26
N ASN A 61 7.72 -3.99 -20.49
CA ASN A 61 6.99 -4.33 -21.73
C ASN A 61 5.60 -3.69 -21.79
N HIS A 62 5.03 -3.31 -20.64
CA HIS A 62 3.72 -2.69 -20.52
C HIS A 62 3.85 -1.17 -20.35
N GLN A 63 4.26 -0.47 -21.44
CA GLN A 63 4.54 0.97 -21.44
C GLN A 63 3.27 1.85 -21.40
N ARG A 64 2.10 1.26 -21.52
CA ARG A 64 0.83 1.98 -21.53
C ARG A 64 -0.15 1.31 -20.57
N TYR A 65 -1.24 2.02 -20.30
CA TYR A 65 -2.34 1.48 -19.50
C TYR A 65 -3.13 0.45 -20.31
N ASP A 66 -2.55 -0.74 -20.40
CA ASP A 66 -3.12 -1.92 -21.04
C ASP A 66 -3.80 -2.86 -20.03
N ASP A 67 -4.30 -3.98 -20.49
CA ASP A 67 -5.04 -4.93 -19.67
C ASP A 67 -4.20 -5.53 -18.52
N TYR A 68 -2.88 -5.55 -18.67
CA TYR A 68 -1.99 -5.98 -17.59
C TYR A 68 -2.11 -5.08 -16.35
N TRP A 69 -2.09 -3.76 -16.55
CA TRP A 69 -2.22 -2.80 -15.45
C TRP A 69 -3.65 -2.66 -14.94
N LYS A 70 -4.64 -2.73 -15.84
CA LYS A 70 -6.07 -2.70 -15.49
C LYS A 70 -6.43 -3.83 -14.53
N HIS A 71 -5.96 -5.03 -14.79
CA HIS A 71 -6.21 -6.20 -13.95
C HIS A 71 -5.92 -5.95 -12.46
N GLY A 72 -4.86 -5.22 -12.15
CA GLY A 72 -4.47 -4.90 -10.77
C GLY A 72 -5.01 -3.56 -10.23
N SER A 73 -5.89 -2.88 -10.96
CA SER A 73 -6.31 -1.52 -10.65
C SER A 73 -7.75 -1.46 -10.14
N VAL A 74 -7.93 -1.15 -8.86
CA VAL A 74 -9.26 -1.01 -8.23
C VAL A 74 -10.13 0.04 -8.92
N CYS A 75 -9.52 1.06 -9.54
CA CYS A 75 -10.23 2.12 -10.25
C CYS A 75 -11.00 1.63 -11.50
N GLU A 76 -10.77 0.42 -11.97
CA GLU A 76 -11.54 -0.15 -13.08
C GLU A 76 -12.92 -0.63 -12.65
N ASP A 77 -13.06 -1.08 -11.41
CA ASP A 77 -14.33 -1.48 -10.82
C ASP A 77 -14.33 -1.32 -9.30
N TRP A 78 -14.76 -0.16 -8.85
CA TRP A 78 -14.90 0.14 -7.42
C TRP A 78 -15.93 -0.76 -6.73
N SER A 79 -16.89 -1.28 -7.48
CA SER A 79 -17.95 -2.14 -6.93
C SER A 79 -17.46 -3.54 -6.56
N ALA A 80 -16.30 -3.94 -7.05
CA ALA A 80 -15.67 -5.21 -6.68
C ALA A 80 -15.29 -5.26 -5.20
N ILE A 81 -15.08 -4.11 -4.54
CA ILE A 81 -14.84 -4.03 -3.11
C ILE A 81 -16.17 -4.01 -2.36
N GLN A 82 -16.47 -5.10 -1.66
CA GLN A 82 -17.71 -5.32 -0.93
C GLN A 82 -17.53 -5.20 0.61
N CYS A 83 -16.30 -5.19 1.11
CA CYS A 83 -16.00 -5.09 2.53
C CYS A 83 -15.77 -3.64 2.98
N PRO A 84 -15.98 -3.33 4.28
CA PRO A 84 -15.61 -2.04 4.85
C PRO A 84 -14.10 -1.75 4.70
N VAL A 85 -13.75 -0.49 4.42
CA VAL A 85 -12.37 -0.08 4.12
C VAL A 85 -11.88 1.01 5.07
N LEU A 86 -10.78 0.77 5.75
CA LEU A 86 -9.98 1.79 6.43
C LEU A 86 -8.72 2.06 5.61
N ALA A 87 -8.67 3.22 4.96
CA ALA A 87 -7.54 3.65 4.13
C ALA A 87 -6.61 4.57 4.94
N ILE A 88 -5.32 4.27 4.96
CA ILE A 88 -4.32 5.04 5.70
C ILE A 88 -3.19 5.43 4.76
N GLY A 89 -2.84 6.70 4.78
CA GLY A 89 -1.76 7.27 3.98
C GLY A 89 -1.06 8.40 4.70
N ALA A 90 -0.14 9.05 4.02
CA ALA A 90 0.66 10.11 4.62
C ALA A 90 1.08 11.17 3.61
N TRP A 91 1.30 12.42 4.06
CA TRP A 91 1.68 13.51 3.18
C TRP A 91 3.09 13.37 2.58
N ALA A 92 4.00 12.75 3.32
CA ALA A 92 5.37 12.50 2.87
C ALA A 92 5.55 11.10 2.24
N ASP A 93 4.46 10.51 1.73
CA ASP A 93 4.43 9.22 1.04
C ASP A 93 3.95 9.40 -0.40
N SER A 94 4.50 8.62 -1.32
CA SER A 94 4.05 8.57 -2.72
C SER A 94 2.63 8.01 -2.89
N TYR A 95 2.08 7.33 -1.88
CA TYR A 95 0.75 6.71 -1.92
C TYR A 95 -0.36 7.54 -1.27
N THR A 96 -0.20 8.85 -1.11
CA THR A 96 -1.20 9.73 -0.48
C THR A 96 -2.52 9.77 -1.26
N ASN A 97 -2.45 9.97 -2.56
CA ASN A 97 -3.62 10.17 -3.42
C ASN A 97 -4.63 9.01 -3.42
N PRO A 98 -4.22 7.73 -3.35
CA PRO A 98 -5.16 6.61 -3.27
C PRO A 98 -6.15 6.71 -2.12
N VAL A 99 -5.80 7.30 -0.98
CA VAL A 99 -6.72 7.44 0.16
C VAL A 99 -7.95 8.24 -0.21
N SER A 100 -7.77 9.46 -0.74
CA SER A 100 -8.91 10.29 -1.14
C SER A 100 -9.74 9.68 -2.25
N ARG A 101 -9.10 9.02 -3.22
CA ARG A 101 -9.81 8.33 -4.32
C ARG A 101 -10.63 7.15 -3.85
N LEU A 102 -10.14 6.36 -2.89
CA LEU A 102 -10.90 5.29 -2.26
C LEU A 102 -12.12 5.85 -1.52
N LEU A 103 -11.94 6.94 -0.76
CA LEU A 103 -13.04 7.57 -0.04
C LEU A 103 -14.10 8.17 -0.96
N GLU A 104 -13.70 8.71 -2.09
CA GLU A 104 -14.61 9.31 -3.08
C GLU A 104 -15.43 8.25 -3.80
N ASN A 105 -14.84 7.14 -4.21
CA ASN A 105 -15.43 6.23 -5.19
C ASN A 105 -16.05 4.96 -4.59
N LEU A 106 -15.55 4.47 -3.46
CA LEU A 106 -16.11 3.28 -2.82
C LEU A 106 -17.54 3.55 -2.31
N GLN A 107 -18.42 2.57 -2.42
CA GLN A 107 -19.81 2.63 -1.93
C GLN A 107 -20.02 1.89 -0.60
N VAL A 108 -19.00 1.17 -0.13
CA VAL A 108 -19.00 0.48 1.15
C VAL A 108 -18.67 1.44 2.32
N PRO A 109 -18.96 1.07 3.57
CA PRO A 109 -18.49 1.82 4.73
C PRO A 109 -16.98 2.03 4.66
N ARG A 110 -16.55 3.28 4.78
CA ARG A 110 -15.16 3.63 4.56
C ARG A 110 -14.71 4.80 5.41
N ARG A 111 -13.45 4.79 5.78
CA ARG A 111 -12.77 5.88 6.48
C ARG A 111 -11.34 6.02 6.03
N GLY A 112 -10.81 7.23 6.15
CA GLY A 112 -9.43 7.55 5.80
C GLY A 112 -8.69 8.29 6.90
N ILE A 113 -7.39 8.01 6.99
CA ILE A 113 -6.47 8.76 7.85
C ILE A 113 -5.27 9.16 7.00
N ILE A 114 -4.93 10.44 6.99
CA ILE A 114 -3.69 10.95 6.37
C ILE A 114 -2.89 11.67 7.44
N GLY A 115 -1.71 11.14 7.75
CA GLY A 115 -0.76 11.76 8.67
C GLY A 115 0.39 12.48 7.96
N PRO A 116 1.31 13.09 8.70
CA PRO A 116 2.46 13.78 8.11
C PRO A 116 3.59 12.84 7.65
N TRP A 117 3.49 11.55 7.95
CA TRP A 117 4.55 10.54 7.85
C TRP A 117 5.05 10.29 6.43
N GLY A 118 6.22 9.67 6.34
CA GLY A 118 6.70 8.99 5.13
C GLY A 118 6.10 7.58 5.00
N HIS A 119 6.74 6.73 4.18
CA HIS A 119 6.31 5.34 3.95
C HIS A 119 6.69 4.44 5.13
N ILE A 120 6.00 4.64 6.26
CA ILE A 120 6.23 3.95 7.53
C ILE A 120 4.90 3.75 8.27
N TYR A 121 4.83 2.77 9.19
CA TYR A 121 3.64 2.59 9.99
C TYR A 121 3.38 3.81 10.89
N PRO A 122 2.12 4.25 11.02
CA PRO A 122 1.77 5.48 11.74
C PRO A 122 2.18 5.54 13.23
N GLN A 123 2.33 4.40 13.90
CA GLN A 123 2.84 4.36 15.28
C GLN A 123 4.33 4.71 15.38
N ASP A 124 5.07 4.54 14.30
CA ASP A 124 6.48 4.88 14.17
C ASP A 124 6.69 6.14 13.32
N GLY A 125 5.61 6.89 13.07
CA GLY A 125 5.49 7.95 12.08
C GLY A 125 6.56 9.05 12.16
N VAL A 126 7.34 9.19 11.10
CA VAL A 126 8.33 10.25 10.90
C VAL A 126 8.09 10.86 9.50
N PRO A 127 7.97 12.20 9.39
CA PRO A 127 7.90 13.20 10.48
C PRO A 127 6.68 12.98 11.38
N GLY A 128 6.78 13.44 12.63
CA GLY A 128 5.68 13.33 13.61
C GLY A 128 4.51 14.29 13.33
N PRO A 129 3.42 14.18 14.12
CA PRO A 129 3.26 13.25 15.25
C PRO A 129 2.89 11.83 14.82
N ALA A 130 3.44 10.84 15.50
CA ALA A 130 2.94 9.46 15.44
C ALA A 130 1.55 9.33 16.10
N ILE A 131 0.79 8.30 15.75
CA ILE A 131 -0.53 8.05 16.34
C ILE A 131 -0.63 6.62 16.87
N GLY A 132 -1.63 6.37 17.71
CA GLY A 132 -1.99 5.02 18.16
C GLY A 132 -2.60 4.18 17.05
N PHE A 133 -1.83 3.84 16.01
CA PHE A 133 -2.33 3.12 14.84
C PHE A 133 -2.94 1.76 15.19
N LEU A 134 -2.30 1.01 16.08
CA LEU A 134 -2.80 -0.31 16.48
C LEU A 134 -4.16 -0.21 17.20
N GLN A 135 -4.36 0.86 17.95
CA GLN A 135 -5.65 1.15 18.62
C GLN A 135 -6.73 1.49 17.59
N GLU A 136 -6.42 2.34 16.60
CA GLU A 136 -7.34 2.67 15.51
C GLU A 136 -7.71 1.43 14.68
N ALA A 137 -6.72 0.62 14.32
CA ALA A 137 -6.94 -0.62 13.59
C ALA A 137 -7.77 -1.62 14.42
N THR A 138 -7.51 -1.74 15.72
CA THR A 138 -8.27 -2.62 16.61
C THR A 138 -9.72 -2.17 16.74
N ARG A 139 -9.98 -0.86 16.90
CA ARG A 139 -11.35 -0.31 16.93
C ARG A 139 -12.10 -0.63 15.65
N TRP A 140 -11.45 -0.49 14.49
CA TRP A 140 -12.02 -0.82 13.17
C TRP A 140 -12.38 -2.30 13.08
N TRP A 141 -11.45 -3.20 13.42
CA TRP A 141 -11.67 -4.65 13.37
C TRP A 141 -12.67 -5.15 14.41
N ASP A 142 -12.68 -4.57 15.60
CA ASP A 142 -13.67 -4.91 16.62
C ASP A 142 -15.09 -4.55 16.17
N HIS A 143 -15.26 -3.43 15.49
CA HIS A 143 -16.54 -3.03 14.95
C HIS A 143 -17.01 -4.00 13.85
N TRP A 144 -16.20 -4.20 12.82
CA TRP A 144 -16.63 -4.92 11.62
C TRP A 144 -16.54 -6.44 11.72
N LEU A 145 -15.60 -6.98 12.47
CA LEU A 145 -15.40 -8.43 12.59
C LEU A 145 -16.03 -9.03 13.83
N LYS A 146 -16.25 -8.23 14.88
CA LYS A 146 -16.82 -8.71 16.15
C LYS A 146 -18.17 -8.08 16.47
N GLY A 147 -18.68 -7.18 15.64
CA GLY A 147 -19.97 -6.51 15.84
C GLY A 147 -20.03 -5.61 17.06
N LYS A 148 -18.87 -5.13 17.57
CA LYS A 148 -18.86 -4.23 18.72
C LYS A 148 -19.19 -2.80 18.28
N ASP A 149 -19.98 -2.11 19.10
CA ASP A 149 -20.12 -0.67 18.94
C ASP A 149 -18.86 0.02 19.50
N THR A 150 -18.01 0.48 18.58
CA THR A 150 -16.76 1.19 18.91
C THR A 150 -16.84 2.68 18.62
N GLY A 151 -17.99 3.18 18.13
CA GLY A 151 -18.18 4.56 17.70
C GLY A 151 -17.33 4.93 16.48
N VAL A 152 -16.67 3.95 15.83
CA VAL A 152 -15.74 4.26 14.72
C VAL A 152 -16.45 4.86 13.51
N MET A 153 -17.72 4.57 13.30
CA MET A 153 -18.49 5.09 12.18
C MET A 153 -19.19 6.44 12.48
N ASP A 154 -19.17 6.89 13.73
CA ASP A 154 -19.72 8.20 14.13
C ASP A 154 -18.69 9.34 13.91
N GLU A 155 -17.43 9.00 13.70
CA GLU A 155 -16.36 9.93 13.41
C GLU A 155 -16.37 10.38 11.92
N PRO A 156 -15.76 11.53 11.60
CA PRO A 156 -15.65 11.98 10.20
C PRO A 156 -15.05 10.91 9.29
N MET A 157 -15.56 10.84 8.07
CA MET A 157 -15.08 9.89 7.05
C MET A 157 -13.58 10.02 6.79
N MET A 158 -13.02 11.22 6.92
CA MET A 158 -11.59 11.47 6.74
C MET A 158 -11.03 12.29 7.91
N ARG A 159 -9.89 11.85 8.43
CA ARG A 159 -9.02 12.63 9.32
C ARG A 159 -7.71 12.89 8.62
N ALA A 160 -7.33 14.14 8.46
CA ALA A 160 -6.07 14.53 7.86
C ALA A 160 -5.26 15.44 8.80
N PHE A 161 -3.98 15.18 8.89
CA PHE A 161 -3.06 16.11 9.54
C PHE A 161 -2.95 17.36 8.68
N VAL A 162 -3.15 18.52 9.31
CA VAL A 162 -2.96 19.80 8.64
C VAL A 162 -1.57 20.31 9.03
N SER A 163 -0.69 20.41 8.05
CA SER A 163 0.65 20.97 8.25
C SER A 163 0.53 22.48 8.44
N ASP A 164 1.07 22.96 9.56
CA ASP A 164 1.24 24.40 9.79
C ASP A 164 2.59 24.87 9.23
N THR A 165 2.74 26.16 9.07
CA THR A 165 4.01 26.75 8.68
C THR A 165 4.99 26.64 9.86
N ILE A 166 6.03 25.86 9.69
CA ILE A 166 7.15 25.72 10.63
C ILE A 166 8.43 26.18 9.97
N GLU A 167 9.34 26.74 10.74
CA GLU A 167 10.65 27.10 10.21
C GLU A 167 11.36 25.84 9.65
N PRO A 168 12.01 25.96 8.48
CA PRO A 168 12.80 24.87 7.94
C PRO A 168 13.89 24.47 8.93
N THR A 169 13.92 23.20 9.32
CA THR A 169 14.98 22.67 10.17
C THR A 169 15.87 21.72 9.36
N GLY A 170 17.18 21.85 9.51
CA GLY A 170 18.15 20.95 8.89
C GLY A 170 18.27 19.59 9.60
N THR A 171 17.60 19.44 10.74
CA THR A 171 17.57 18.20 11.54
C THR A 171 16.17 17.63 11.58
N ARG A 172 16.01 16.42 11.07
CA ARG A 172 14.79 15.60 11.14
C ARG A 172 15.10 14.30 11.85
#